data_73592b6cff918bcee2d90f5b8de16c10
#
_entry.id   73592b6cff918bcee2d90f5b8de16c10
#
_cell.length_a   1.000
_cell.length_b   1.000
_cell.length_c   1.000
_cell.angle_alpha   90.00
_cell.angle_beta   90.00
_cell.angle_gamma   90.00
#
_symmetry.space_group_name_H-M   'P 1'
#
loop_
_entity.id
_entity.type
_entity.pdbx_description
1 polymer ?
#
loop_
_entity_poly.entity_id
_entity_poly.type
_entity_poly.pdbx_seq_one_letter_code
_entity_poly.pdbx_strand_id
1 'polypeptide(L)'
;MRNGGYKLYTSFDQECQKALQSSVDHNLRSFTKKKKGKYELQGAAVSIDNETGNIVAVVGGRGQNDQYNRGYLAIRQPGSSIKPLLDYTPAFDSGVYYPSKVIVDRKTSSGPSNADHSYSGSRTIRNAIIHSTNTVAWNVLQKIGVKNGLKYLTNLQFNNLSYLDNKNASAALGGFTHGVRVVDMAKGFATLENGGVYQDNSCIDKIMFKDHEVLKHKNTRKNVYSSASAYMITDCMKDAVKNGTGKNAQVKGQIIAGKTGTTNDYKDAWFCGYSRYYTTSVWVGCDDSKPMDNLTGSSYPSKIFLII
;
A
#
# COMPACT_ATOMS: atom_id res chain seq x y z
N MET A 1 -32.05 -3.71 1.05
CA MET A 1 -31.58 -4.38 2.27
C MET A 1 -32.11 -3.76 3.58
N ARG A 2 -32.30 -2.45 3.69
CA ARG A 2 -32.66 -1.79 4.98
C ARG A 2 -33.91 -2.33 5.68
N ASN A 3 -34.88 -2.92 4.96
CA ASN A 3 -36.16 -3.42 5.54
C ASN A 3 -36.45 -4.87 5.13
N GLY A 4 -35.44 -5.63 4.68
CA GLY A 4 -35.67 -6.91 4.01
C GLY A 4 -35.42 -8.16 4.86
N GLY A 5 -35.07 -8.05 6.14
CA GLY A 5 -34.80 -9.21 7.00
C GLY A 5 -33.49 -9.97 6.68
N TYR A 6 -32.52 -9.29 6.06
CA TYR A 6 -31.19 -9.84 5.81
C TYR A 6 -30.30 -9.75 7.04
N LYS A 7 -29.55 -10.82 7.32
CA LYS A 7 -28.46 -10.85 8.32
C LYS A 7 -27.12 -10.87 7.57
N LEU A 8 -26.27 -9.88 7.82
CA LEU A 8 -24.91 -9.79 7.26
C LEU A 8 -23.93 -10.26 8.33
N TYR A 9 -23.11 -11.22 7.98
CA TYR A 9 -21.98 -11.68 8.79
C TYR A 9 -20.72 -11.11 8.18
N THR A 10 -19.95 -10.37 8.98
CA THR A 10 -18.75 -9.67 8.54
C THR A 10 -17.55 -10.08 9.37
N SER A 11 -16.36 -9.96 8.80
CA SER A 11 -15.08 -10.18 9.45
C SER A 11 -14.60 -8.94 10.24
N PHE A 12 -15.37 -7.86 10.28
CA PHE A 12 -14.96 -6.66 10.99
C PHE A 12 -14.77 -6.94 12.50
N ASP A 13 -13.59 -6.57 12.98
CA ASP A 13 -13.24 -6.55 14.39
C ASP A 13 -13.48 -5.15 14.95
N GLN A 14 -14.29 -5.05 16.02
CA GLN A 14 -14.66 -3.75 16.58
C GLN A 14 -13.49 -3.03 17.26
N GLU A 15 -12.58 -3.76 17.89
CA GLU A 15 -11.42 -3.17 18.57
C GLU A 15 -10.39 -2.70 17.54
N CYS A 16 -10.11 -3.50 16.52
CA CYS A 16 -9.28 -3.09 15.39
C CYS A 16 -9.85 -1.86 14.68
N GLN A 17 -11.17 -1.84 14.44
CA GLN A 17 -11.84 -0.71 13.78
C GLN A 17 -11.75 0.57 14.62
N LYS A 18 -12.00 0.50 15.94
CA LYS A 18 -11.90 1.65 16.86
C LYS A 18 -10.45 2.15 16.95
N ALA A 19 -9.50 1.23 17.09
CA ALA A 19 -8.08 1.56 17.17
C ALA A 19 -7.62 2.27 15.90
N LEU A 20 -7.95 1.74 14.72
CA LEU A 20 -7.56 2.30 13.43
C LEU A 20 -8.19 3.70 13.21
N GLN A 21 -9.49 3.86 13.49
CA GLN A 21 -10.17 5.16 13.39
C GLN A 21 -9.56 6.19 14.35
N SER A 22 -9.36 5.79 15.60
CA SER A 22 -8.74 6.65 16.62
C SER A 22 -7.32 7.08 16.23
N SER A 23 -6.54 6.18 15.61
CA SER A 23 -5.21 6.50 15.12
C SER A 23 -5.24 7.54 14.01
N VAL A 24 -6.14 7.40 13.03
CA VAL A 24 -6.32 8.38 11.96
C VAL A 24 -6.69 9.75 12.54
N ASP A 25 -7.71 9.80 13.39
CA ASP A 25 -8.22 11.06 13.95
C ASP A 25 -7.19 11.73 14.86
N HIS A 26 -6.50 10.96 15.72
CA HIS A 26 -5.48 11.47 16.63
C HIS A 26 -4.26 12.03 15.89
N ASN A 27 -3.71 11.29 14.93
CA ASN A 27 -2.51 11.73 14.22
C ASN A 27 -2.75 12.93 13.30
N LEU A 28 -3.98 13.11 12.84
CA LEU A 28 -4.36 14.23 11.97
C LEU A 28 -5.06 15.39 12.71
N ARG A 29 -5.17 15.34 14.05
CA ARG A 29 -5.92 16.31 14.84
C ARG A 29 -5.49 17.77 14.70
N SER A 30 -4.21 18.02 14.38
CA SER A 30 -3.68 19.38 14.16
C SER A 30 -4.20 20.04 12.88
N PHE A 31 -4.73 19.27 11.93
CA PHE A 31 -5.29 19.78 10.69
C PHE A 31 -6.80 20.03 10.88
N THR A 32 -7.15 21.22 11.34
CA THR A 32 -8.54 21.56 11.71
C THR A 32 -9.37 22.16 10.58
N LYS A 33 -8.71 22.53 9.45
CA LYS A 33 -9.38 23.19 8.34
C LYS A 33 -10.43 22.28 7.71
N LYS A 34 -11.64 22.86 7.53
CA LYS A 34 -12.78 22.17 6.93
C LYS A 34 -13.30 22.92 5.72
N LYS A 35 -13.82 22.16 4.74
CA LYS A 35 -14.56 22.65 3.58
C LYS A 35 -15.89 21.91 3.52
N LYS A 36 -17.01 22.63 3.49
CA LYS A 36 -18.38 22.07 3.51
C LYS A 36 -18.59 21.06 4.68
N GLY A 37 -18.10 21.38 5.87
CA GLY A 37 -18.24 20.54 7.07
C GLY A 37 -17.29 19.35 7.17
N LYS A 38 -16.51 19.03 6.13
CA LYS A 38 -15.52 17.93 6.11
C LYS A 38 -14.11 18.47 6.24
N TYR A 39 -13.22 17.70 6.90
CA TYR A 39 -11.81 18.05 6.96
C TYR A 39 -11.18 18.06 5.55
N GLU A 40 -10.38 19.09 5.24
CA GLU A 40 -9.66 19.17 3.96
C GLU A 40 -8.62 18.05 3.85
N LEU A 41 -7.78 17.88 4.89
CA LEU A 41 -6.87 16.75 4.95
C LEU A 41 -7.60 15.52 5.46
N GLN A 42 -7.57 14.48 4.69
CA GLN A 42 -8.20 13.20 4.96
C GLN A 42 -7.16 12.09 5.22
N GLY A 43 -7.61 11.03 5.86
CA GLY A 43 -6.85 9.80 6.04
C GLY A 43 -7.77 8.62 5.83
N ALA A 44 -7.26 7.59 5.15
CA ALA A 44 -7.96 6.33 4.96
C ALA A 44 -7.02 5.16 5.23
N ALA A 45 -7.56 4.08 5.76
CA ALA A 45 -6.78 2.89 6.05
C ALA A 45 -7.62 1.62 5.89
N VAL A 46 -6.94 0.53 5.52
CA VAL A 46 -7.53 -0.81 5.45
C VAL A 46 -6.58 -1.77 6.13
N SER A 47 -7.11 -2.57 7.06
CA SER A 47 -6.38 -3.60 7.77
C SER A 47 -6.92 -4.98 7.48
N ILE A 48 -6.01 -5.94 7.25
CA ILE A 48 -6.26 -7.34 6.94
C ILE A 48 -5.63 -8.17 8.07
N ASP A 49 -6.38 -9.10 8.61
CA ASP A 49 -5.87 -10.13 9.51
C ASP A 49 -5.10 -11.17 8.69
N ASN A 50 -3.83 -11.38 9.00
CA ASN A 50 -2.94 -12.24 8.20
C ASN A 50 -3.23 -13.73 8.37
N GLU A 51 -3.84 -14.14 9.49
CA GLU A 51 -4.20 -15.53 9.73
C GLU A 51 -5.40 -15.96 8.87
N THR A 52 -6.45 -15.14 8.85
CA THR A 52 -7.68 -15.44 8.11
C THR A 52 -7.65 -14.93 6.66
N GLY A 53 -6.84 -13.90 6.37
CA GLY A 53 -6.82 -13.18 5.10
C GLY A 53 -8.03 -12.23 4.95
N ASN A 54 -8.84 -12.01 5.96
CA ASN A 54 -10.03 -11.17 5.88
C ASN A 54 -9.75 -9.71 6.27
N ILE A 55 -10.53 -8.80 5.69
CA ILE A 55 -10.48 -7.38 6.06
C ILE A 55 -11.20 -7.21 7.40
N VAL A 56 -10.47 -6.75 8.42
CA VAL A 56 -10.99 -6.62 9.80
C VAL A 56 -11.28 -5.17 10.20
N ALA A 57 -10.69 -4.18 9.50
CA ALA A 57 -10.97 -2.77 9.76
C ALA A 57 -10.84 -1.93 8.49
N VAL A 58 -11.70 -0.90 8.37
CA VAL A 58 -11.68 0.05 7.26
C VAL A 58 -12.00 1.45 7.77
N VAL A 59 -11.06 2.37 7.61
CA VAL A 59 -11.28 3.79 7.85
C VAL A 59 -11.44 4.50 6.51
N GLY A 60 -12.61 5.03 6.24
CA GLY A 60 -12.94 5.73 4.99
C GLY A 60 -12.66 7.23 5.01
N GLY A 61 -12.31 7.80 6.18
CA GLY A 61 -12.06 9.23 6.34
C GLY A 61 -11.97 9.64 7.80
N ARG A 62 -11.72 10.94 8.02
CA ARG A 62 -11.66 11.54 9.36
C ARG A 62 -13.06 11.90 9.87
N GLY A 63 -13.31 11.59 11.13
CA GLY A 63 -14.59 11.85 11.78
C GLY A 63 -15.71 10.93 11.29
N GLN A 64 -16.90 11.06 11.90
CA GLN A 64 -18.01 10.13 11.67
C GLN A 64 -19.00 10.56 10.58
N ASN A 65 -18.90 11.78 10.06
CA ASN A 65 -19.94 12.39 9.20
C ASN A 65 -19.63 12.32 7.69
N ASP A 66 -18.59 11.61 7.26
CA ASP A 66 -18.26 11.46 5.86
C ASP A 66 -18.66 10.07 5.35
N GLN A 67 -19.65 10.04 4.44
CA GLN A 67 -20.13 8.79 3.83
C GLN A 67 -19.22 8.28 2.70
N TYR A 68 -18.25 9.09 2.25
CA TYR A 68 -17.33 8.68 1.20
C TYR A 68 -16.21 7.80 1.77
N ASN A 69 -16.29 6.51 1.49
CA ASN A 69 -15.29 5.54 1.95
C ASN A 69 -14.06 5.55 1.04
N ARG A 70 -13.03 6.33 1.41
CA ARG A 70 -11.78 6.44 0.65
C ARG A 70 -10.95 5.17 0.68
N GLY A 71 -11.11 4.32 1.68
CA GLY A 71 -10.46 3.01 1.73
C GLY A 71 -10.77 2.13 0.52
N TYR A 72 -12.00 2.21 0.02
CA TYR A 72 -12.50 1.42 -1.11
C TYR A 72 -12.68 2.20 -2.41
N LEU A 73 -13.02 3.48 -2.33
CA LEU A 73 -13.50 4.23 -3.49
C LEU A 73 -12.49 5.24 -4.04
N ALA A 74 -11.62 5.82 -3.18
CA ALA A 74 -10.65 6.79 -3.66
C ALA A 74 -9.54 6.11 -4.45
N ILE A 75 -9.30 6.65 -5.64
CA ILE A 75 -8.21 6.25 -6.54
C ILE A 75 -7.12 7.31 -6.42
N ARG A 76 -5.94 6.93 -5.93
CA ARG A 76 -4.85 7.85 -5.58
C ARG A 76 -3.51 7.32 -6.11
N GLN A 77 -2.57 8.21 -6.37
CA GLN A 77 -1.24 7.82 -6.79
C GLN A 77 -0.46 7.23 -5.60
N PRO A 78 0.03 5.97 -5.70
CA PRO A 78 0.69 5.32 -4.57
C PRO A 78 2.11 5.83 -4.31
N GLY A 79 2.71 6.56 -5.26
CA GLY A 79 4.11 6.93 -5.16
C GLY A 79 4.99 5.70 -4.94
N SER A 80 6.10 5.88 -4.25
CA SER A 80 7.08 4.82 -4.00
C SER A 80 6.57 3.61 -3.20
N SER A 81 5.36 3.65 -2.64
CA SER A 81 4.81 2.47 -1.93
C SER A 81 4.48 1.32 -2.88
N ILE A 82 4.37 1.56 -4.19
CA ILE A 82 4.13 0.52 -5.19
C ILE A 82 5.37 -0.32 -5.51
N LYS A 83 6.58 0.20 -5.27
CA LYS A 83 7.85 -0.42 -5.69
C LYS A 83 8.03 -1.88 -5.29
N PRO A 84 7.65 -2.32 -4.08
CA PRO A 84 7.70 -3.72 -3.72
C PRO A 84 6.85 -4.60 -4.64
N LEU A 85 5.65 -4.15 -5.00
CA LEU A 85 4.68 -4.95 -5.77
C LEU A 85 4.99 -4.97 -7.26
N LEU A 86 5.48 -3.85 -7.82
CA LEU A 86 5.62 -3.65 -9.25
C LEU A 86 7.06 -3.86 -9.76
N ASP A 87 8.05 -3.40 -9.01
CA ASP A 87 9.43 -3.34 -9.47
C ASP A 87 10.26 -4.52 -8.93
N TYR A 88 10.39 -4.59 -7.60
CA TYR A 88 11.41 -5.42 -6.98
C TYR A 88 11.00 -6.89 -6.84
N THR A 89 9.77 -7.20 -6.40
CA THR A 89 9.36 -8.61 -6.26
C THR A 89 9.26 -9.30 -7.61
N PRO A 90 8.67 -8.67 -8.68
CA PRO A 90 8.76 -9.22 -10.03
C PRO A 90 10.20 -9.39 -10.53
N ALA A 91 11.10 -8.47 -10.19
CA ALA A 91 12.50 -8.57 -10.55
C ALA A 91 13.21 -9.75 -9.85
N PHE A 92 12.88 -10.00 -8.59
CA PHE A 92 13.38 -11.17 -7.86
C PHE A 92 12.83 -12.48 -8.45
N ASP A 93 11.54 -12.50 -8.83
CA ASP A 93 10.93 -13.66 -9.51
C ASP A 93 11.58 -14.00 -10.86
N SER A 94 12.13 -13.00 -11.54
CA SER A 94 12.86 -13.24 -12.79
C SER A 94 14.18 -14.00 -12.60
N GLY A 95 14.68 -14.15 -11.37
CA GLY A 95 15.96 -14.73 -11.02
C GLY A 95 17.18 -13.87 -11.40
N VAL A 96 16.97 -12.75 -12.09
CA VAL A 96 18.05 -11.85 -12.54
C VAL A 96 18.49 -10.89 -11.44
N TYR A 97 17.57 -10.56 -10.53
CA TYR A 97 17.79 -9.62 -9.44
C TYR A 97 17.63 -10.31 -8.08
N TYR A 98 18.39 -9.82 -7.11
CA TYR A 98 18.39 -10.28 -5.72
C TYR A 98 18.88 -9.15 -4.81
N PRO A 99 18.65 -9.19 -3.49
CA PRO A 99 18.94 -8.07 -2.58
C PRO A 99 20.37 -7.53 -2.60
N SER A 100 21.38 -8.42 -2.73
CA SER A 100 22.80 -8.04 -2.75
C SER A 100 23.32 -7.64 -4.13
N LYS A 101 22.52 -7.76 -5.20
CA LYS A 101 22.93 -7.33 -6.54
C LYS A 101 23.22 -5.84 -6.57
N VAL A 102 24.41 -5.47 -7.07
CA VAL A 102 24.83 -4.08 -7.23
C VAL A 102 24.24 -3.50 -8.50
N ILE A 103 23.74 -2.29 -8.39
CA ILE A 103 23.21 -1.45 -9.49
C ILE A 103 23.70 -0.02 -9.31
N VAL A 104 23.81 0.70 -10.43
CA VAL A 104 24.31 2.08 -10.40
C VAL A 104 23.15 3.06 -10.24
N ASP A 105 23.22 3.86 -9.18
CA ASP A 105 22.37 5.02 -8.93
C ASP A 105 23.06 6.25 -9.54
N ARG A 106 22.56 6.72 -10.67
CA ARG A 106 23.11 7.89 -11.38
C ARG A 106 22.01 8.69 -12.07
N LYS A 107 22.25 9.98 -12.25
CA LYS A 107 21.42 10.81 -13.12
C LYS A 107 21.50 10.32 -14.55
N THR A 108 20.37 10.26 -15.22
CA THR A 108 20.28 9.97 -16.67
C THR A 108 19.44 11.04 -17.34
N SER A 109 19.62 11.23 -18.64
CA SER A 109 18.89 12.25 -19.42
C SER A 109 17.39 11.98 -19.51
N SER A 110 16.98 10.70 -19.44
CA SER A 110 15.59 10.25 -19.62
C SER A 110 14.96 9.66 -18.36
N GLY A 111 15.74 9.46 -17.29
CA GLY A 111 15.26 8.86 -16.04
C GLY A 111 14.83 9.89 -15.01
N PRO A 112 14.16 9.44 -13.93
CA PRO A 112 13.73 10.30 -12.85
C PRO A 112 14.91 10.80 -12.01
N SER A 113 14.69 11.87 -11.25
CA SER A 113 15.57 12.26 -10.14
C SER A 113 15.22 11.49 -8.88
N ASN A 114 16.23 11.28 -8.01
CA ASN A 114 15.99 10.87 -6.64
C ASN A 114 15.31 12.00 -5.86
N ALA A 115 14.59 11.68 -4.78
CA ALA A 115 13.82 12.67 -4.04
C ALA A 115 14.69 13.76 -3.39
N ASP A 116 15.93 13.41 -3.03
CA ASP A 116 16.94 14.31 -2.45
C ASP A 116 17.88 14.93 -3.50
N HIS A 117 17.61 14.66 -4.79
CA HIS A 117 18.46 15.06 -5.92
C HIS A 117 19.92 14.58 -5.83
N SER A 118 20.22 13.62 -4.92
CA SER A 118 21.55 13.02 -4.78
C SER A 118 21.64 11.68 -5.51
N TYR A 119 22.87 11.28 -5.86
CA TYR A 119 23.15 10.02 -6.57
C TYR A 119 24.37 9.37 -5.92
N SER A 120 24.20 8.13 -5.47
CA SER A 120 25.19 7.45 -4.63
C SER A 120 26.13 6.53 -5.40
N GLY A 121 26.04 6.46 -6.72
CA GLY A 121 26.84 5.52 -7.52
C GLY A 121 26.43 4.07 -7.29
N SER A 122 27.40 3.19 -7.11
CA SER A 122 27.15 1.77 -6.91
C SER A 122 26.50 1.49 -5.56
N ARG A 123 25.34 0.82 -5.56
CA ARG A 123 24.61 0.38 -4.35
C ARG A 123 23.92 -0.96 -4.58
N THR A 124 23.62 -1.68 -3.52
CA THR A 124 22.82 -2.90 -3.61
C THR A 124 21.35 -2.58 -3.81
N ILE A 125 20.58 -3.52 -4.37
CA ILE A 125 19.12 -3.43 -4.48
C ILE A 125 18.49 -3.23 -3.09
N ARG A 126 18.96 -3.96 -2.05
CA ARG A 126 18.54 -3.78 -0.65
C ARG A 126 18.70 -2.33 -0.22
N ASN A 127 19.87 -1.74 -0.42
CA ASN A 127 20.11 -0.36 -0.03
C ASN A 127 19.19 0.63 -0.79
N ALA A 128 18.93 0.36 -2.08
CA ALA A 128 17.98 1.16 -2.87
C ALA A 128 16.53 1.06 -2.34
N ILE A 129 16.11 -0.10 -1.84
CA ILE A 129 14.78 -0.29 -1.21
C ILE A 129 14.71 0.48 0.11
N ILE A 130 15.74 0.38 0.96
CA ILE A 130 15.85 1.07 2.25
C ILE A 130 15.67 2.59 2.09
N HIS A 131 16.37 3.17 1.11
CA HIS A 131 16.35 4.61 0.84
C HIS A 131 15.33 5.04 -0.22
N SER A 132 14.56 4.08 -0.76
CA SER A 132 13.53 4.36 -1.78
C SER A 132 14.06 5.02 -3.06
N THR A 133 15.27 4.65 -3.51
CA THR A 133 15.98 5.26 -4.64
C THR A 133 15.16 5.15 -5.94
N ASN A 134 14.85 6.29 -6.56
CA ASN A 134 13.98 6.34 -7.74
C ASN A 134 14.65 5.82 -8.99
N THR A 135 15.89 6.23 -9.25
CA THR A 135 16.67 5.82 -10.44
C THR A 135 16.82 4.31 -10.51
N VAL A 136 17.03 3.66 -9.36
CA VAL A 136 17.19 2.20 -9.27
C VAL A 136 15.87 1.49 -9.54
N ALA A 137 14.77 1.90 -8.90
CA ALA A 137 13.45 1.32 -9.13
C ALA A 137 13.05 1.42 -10.60
N TRP A 138 13.21 2.61 -11.18
CA TRP A 138 12.94 2.85 -12.59
C TRP A 138 13.78 1.95 -13.51
N ASN A 139 15.10 1.84 -13.27
CA ASN A 139 15.98 0.99 -14.05
C ASN A 139 15.60 -0.49 -13.94
N VAL A 140 15.24 -0.96 -12.74
CA VAL A 140 14.81 -2.34 -12.50
C VAL A 140 13.53 -2.65 -13.30
N LEU A 141 12.50 -1.79 -13.19
CA LEU A 141 11.24 -2.00 -13.93
C LEU A 141 11.47 -1.98 -15.45
N GLN A 142 12.30 -1.05 -15.95
CA GLN A 142 12.64 -1.00 -17.38
C GLN A 142 13.31 -2.30 -17.86
N LYS A 143 14.20 -2.88 -17.06
CA LYS A 143 14.92 -4.12 -17.41
C LYS A 143 14.05 -5.35 -17.42
N ILE A 144 13.09 -5.49 -16.50
CA ILE A 144 12.14 -6.60 -16.52
C ILE A 144 10.96 -6.34 -17.48
N GLY A 145 10.80 -5.10 -17.93
CA GLY A 145 9.72 -4.63 -18.80
C GLY A 145 8.48 -4.16 -18.03
N VAL A 146 8.03 -2.93 -18.26
CA VAL A 146 6.87 -2.32 -17.58
C VAL A 146 5.63 -3.23 -17.64
N LYS A 147 5.31 -3.75 -18.84
CA LYS A 147 4.18 -4.68 -19.05
C LYS A 147 4.29 -5.94 -18.19
N ASN A 148 5.51 -6.47 -18.01
CA ASN A 148 5.71 -7.65 -17.17
C ASN A 148 5.49 -7.35 -15.69
N GLY A 149 5.97 -6.21 -15.18
CA GLY A 149 5.66 -5.77 -13.82
C GLY A 149 4.16 -5.57 -13.61
N LEU A 150 3.46 -4.90 -14.54
CA LEU A 150 2.03 -4.65 -14.45
C LEU A 150 1.16 -5.91 -14.44
N LYS A 151 1.62 -7.02 -15.05
CA LYS A 151 0.92 -8.31 -14.95
C LYS A 151 0.78 -8.78 -13.50
N TYR A 152 1.76 -8.52 -12.64
CA TYR A 152 1.66 -8.85 -11.22
C TYR A 152 0.57 -8.05 -10.54
N LEU A 153 0.46 -6.74 -10.81
CA LEU A 153 -0.64 -5.93 -10.28
C LEU A 153 -2.00 -6.38 -10.80
N THR A 154 -2.10 -6.77 -12.07
CA THR A 154 -3.33 -7.38 -12.63
C THR A 154 -3.68 -8.68 -11.91
N ASN A 155 -2.69 -9.52 -11.61
CA ASN A 155 -2.87 -10.76 -10.86
C ASN A 155 -3.31 -10.51 -9.40
N LEU A 156 -2.93 -9.37 -8.82
CA LEU A 156 -3.36 -8.87 -7.50
C LEU A 156 -4.72 -8.16 -7.56
N GLN A 157 -5.42 -8.18 -8.69
CA GLN A 157 -6.74 -7.57 -8.88
C GLN A 157 -6.76 -6.03 -8.72
N PHE A 158 -5.70 -5.36 -9.16
CA PHE A 158 -5.68 -3.89 -9.28
C PHE A 158 -6.52 -3.49 -10.50
N ASN A 159 -7.78 -3.12 -10.30
CA ASN A 159 -8.76 -2.95 -11.37
C ASN A 159 -8.72 -1.57 -12.06
N ASN A 160 -7.92 -0.61 -11.54
CA ASN A 160 -7.86 0.76 -12.07
C ASN A 160 -6.65 1.01 -12.99
N LEU A 161 -5.94 -0.06 -13.40
CA LEU A 161 -4.82 0.06 -14.33
C LEU A 161 -5.33 0.37 -15.74
N SER A 162 -4.69 1.33 -16.39
CA SER A 162 -4.96 1.69 -17.78
C SER A 162 -4.04 0.93 -18.74
N TYR A 163 -4.50 0.68 -19.96
CA TYR A 163 -3.64 0.19 -21.03
C TYR A 163 -2.43 1.13 -21.29
N LEU A 164 -2.62 2.43 -21.06
CA LEU A 164 -1.58 3.43 -21.22
C LEU A 164 -0.42 3.23 -20.23
N ASP A 165 -0.69 2.65 -19.07
CA ASP A 165 0.34 2.37 -18.06
C ASP A 165 1.40 1.38 -18.57
N ASN A 166 1.08 0.51 -19.53
CA ASN A 166 2.03 -0.43 -20.14
C ASN A 166 3.22 0.24 -20.86
N LYS A 167 3.06 1.51 -21.24
CA LYS A 167 4.09 2.31 -21.91
C LYS A 167 4.67 3.39 -21.02
N ASN A 168 4.19 3.47 -19.78
CA ASN A 168 4.53 4.54 -18.84
C ASN A 168 5.55 4.07 -17.80
N ALA A 169 6.81 4.41 -18.02
CA ALA A 169 7.88 4.09 -17.08
C ALA A 169 7.73 4.77 -15.70
N SER A 170 6.93 5.85 -15.60
CA SER A 170 6.66 6.51 -14.31
C SER A 170 5.87 5.63 -13.37
N ALA A 171 5.25 4.54 -13.85
CA ALA A 171 4.62 3.50 -13.04
C ALA A 171 5.59 2.95 -11.96
N ALA A 172 6.90 2.85 -12.27
CA ALA A 172 7.92 2.46 -11.30
C ALA A 172 7.94 3.33 -10.03
N LEU A 173 7.48 4.56 -10.14
CA LEU A 173 7.43 5.53 -9.05
C LEU A 173 6.00 5.76 -8.55
N GLY A 174 5.06 4.97 -9.02
CA GLY A 174 3.64 5.10 -8.71
C GLY A 174 2.91 6.19 -9.47
N GLY A 175 3.43 6.62 -10.61
CA GLY A 175 2.77 7.54 -11.54
C GLY A 175 1.92 6.76 -12.55
N PHE A 176 0.68 6.43 -12.19
CA PHE A 176 -0.29 5.73 -13.04
C PHE A 176 -1.22 6.72 -13.75
N THR A 177 -1.88 6.27 -14.81
CA THR A 177 -2.93 7.05 -15.48
C THR A 177 -4.05 7.45 -14.52
N HIS A 178 -4.52 6.51 -13.70
CA HIS A 178 -5.60 6.76 -12.73
C HIS A 178 -5.12 6.70 -11.28
N GLY A 179 -4.31 5.74 -10.92
CA GLY A 179 -3.89 5.46 -9.55
C GLY A 179 -4.46 4.13 -9.02
N VAL A 180 -4.39 3.93 -7.71
CA VAL A 180 -4.80 2.70 -7.01
C VAL A 180 -5.67 3.00 -5.81
N ARG A 181 -6.40 1.99 -5.30
CA ARG A 181 -7.19 2.12 -4.07
C ARG A 181 -6.39 1.68 -2.85
N VAL A 182 -6.77 2.17 -1.67
CA VAL A 182 -6.12 1.77 -0.41
C VAL A 182 -6.29 0.27 -0.16
N VAL A 183 -7.47 -0.28 -0.46
CA VAL A 183 -7.74 -1.71 -0.33
C VAL A 183 -6.89 -2.55 -1.28
N ASP A 184 -6.60 -2.09 -2.50
CA ASP A 184 -5.74 -2.81 -3.44
C ASP A 184 -4.31 -2.89 -2.91
N MET A 185 -3.80 -1.80 -2.33
CA MET A 185 -2.48 -1.78 -1.69
C MET A 185 -2.43 -2.73 -0.49
N ALA A 186 -3.47 -2.76 0.36
CA ALA A 186 -3.54 -3.69 1.49
C ALA A 186 -3.50 -5.15 1.02
N LYS A 187 -4.31 -5.52 0.01
CA LYS A 187 -4.31 -6.86 -0.59
C LYS A 187 -2.95 -7.24 -1.20
N GLY A 188 -2.31 -6.30 -1.89
CA GLY A 188 -0.98 -6.50 -2.47
C GLY A 188 0.07 -6.79 -1.40
N PHE A 189 0.11 -6.02 -0.32
CA PHE A 189 1.05 -6.23 0.78
C PHE A 189 0.72 -7.49 1.60
N ALA A 190 -0.55 -7.83 1.80
CA ALA A 190 -0.96 -9.10 2.40
C ALA A 190 -0.51 -10.30 1.56
N THR A 191 -0.45 -10.17 0.23
CA THR A 191 0.11 -11.21 -0.65
C THR A 191 1.59 -11.41 -0.41
N LEU A 192 2.37 -10.35 -0.17
CA LEU A 192 3.80 -10.47 0.17
C LEU A 192 4.00 -11.13 1.54
N GLU A 193 3.20 -10.74 2.52
CA GLU A 193 3.21 -11.35 3.86
C GLU A 193 2.88 -12.85 3.78
N ASN A 194 1.87 -13.22 3.00
CA ASN A 194 1.41 -14.60 2.78
C ASN A 194 2.29 -15.38 1.80
N GLY A 195 3.60 -15.11 1.77
CA GLY A 195 4.56 -15.86 0.95
C GLY A 195 4.31 -15.79 -0.56
N GLY A 196 3.69 -14.73 -1.07
CA GLY A 196 3.40 -14.52 -2.50
C GLY A 196 2.05 -15.07 -2.96
N VAL A 197 1.23 -15.61 -2.05
CA VAL A 197 -0.09 -16.15 -2.34
C VAL A 197 -1.16 -15.08 -2.14
N TYR A 198 -1.75 -14.61 -3.23
CA TYR A 198 -2.91 -13.72 -3.18
C TYR A 198 -4.14 -14.47 -2.65
N GLN A 199 -4.88 -13.80 -1.77
CA GLN A 199 -6.20 -14.22 -1.32
C GLN A 199 -7.22 -13.14 -1.70
N ASP A 200 -8.45 -13.57 -2.04
CA ASP A 200 -9.53 -12.61 -2.29
C ASP A 200 -10.10 -12.15 -0.93
N ASN A 201 -9.42 -11.17 -0.37
CA ASN A 201 -9.76 -10.61 0.94
C ASN A 201 -11.16 -9.96 0.90
N SER A 202 -12.05 -10.38 1.76
CA SER A 202 -13.40 -9.83 1.90
C SER A 202 -13.63 -9.30 3.32
N CYS A 203 -14.60 -8.42 3.46
CA CYS A 203 -15.17 -8.06 4.77
C CYS A 203 -16.55 -8.68 5.01
N ILE A 204 -17.07 -9.43 4.04
CA ILE A 204 -18.36 -10.12 4.15
C ILE A 204 -18.11 -11.63 4.09
N ASP A 205 -18.43 -12.34 5.18
CA ASP A 205 -18.31 -13.79 5.22
C ASP A 205 -19.52 -14.47 4.57
N LYS A 206 -20.73 -14.04 4.96
CA LYS A 206 -21.98 -14.53 4.38
C LYS A 206 -23.14 -13.56 4.56
N ILE A 207 -24.15 -13.73 3.73
CA ILE A 207 -25.45 -13.03 3.83
C ILE A 207 -26.53 -14.09 3.96
N MET A 208 -27.37 -13.95 4.99
CA MET A 208 -28.56 -14.79 5.20
C MET A 208 -29.82 -13.96 4.94
N PHE A 209 -30.83 -14.57 4.33
CA PHE A 209 -32.18 -14.03 4.26
C PHE A 209 -33.11 -15.03 4.95
N LYS A 210 -33.77 -14.61 6.04
CA LYS A 210 -34.42 -15.52 6.98
C LYS A 210 -33.41 -16.62 7.37
N ASP A 211 -33.70 -17.89 7.11
CA ASP A 211 -32.82 -19.01 7.47
C ASP A 211 -32.06 -19.58 6.25
N HIS A 212 -32.13 -18.90 5.09
CA HIS A 212 -31.43 -19.32 3.87
C HIS A 212 -30.15 -18.52 3.64
N GLU A 213 -29.06 -19.21 3.30
CA GLU A 213 -27.83 -18.59 2.86
C GLU A 213 -28.00 -18.06 1.43
N VAL A 214 -27.89 -16.73 1.26
CA VAL A 214 -28.02 -16.05 -0.03
C VAL A 214 -26.65 -15.88 -0.69
N LEU A 215 -25.62 -15.64 0.13
CA LEU A 215 -24.26 -15.48 -0.34
C LEU A 215 -23.30 -15.99 0.74
N LYS A 216 -22.29 -16.75 0.31
CA LYS A 216 -21.13 -17.11 1.11
C LYS A 216 -19.87 -16.72 0.35
N HIS A 217 -19.00 -15.98 1.00
CA HIS A 217 -17.70 -15.65 0.42
C HIS A 217 -16.86 -16.93 0.23
N LYS A 218 -16.32 -17.10 -0.99
CA LYS A 218 -15.36 -18.15 -1.28
C LYS A 218 -13.99 -17.52 -1.40
N ASN A 219 -13.14 -17.77 -0.42
CA ASN A 219 -11.77 -17.27 -0.46
C ASN A 219 -10.98 -18.00 -1.57
N THR A 220 -10.76 -17.31 -2.68
CA THR A 220 -9.94 -17.82 -3.78
C THR A 220 -8.47 -17.49 -3.52
N ARG A 221 -7.58 -18.45 -3.78
CA ARG A 221 -6.12 -18.31 -3.61
C ARG A 221 -5.43 -18.44 -4.96
N LYS A 222 -4.39 -17.62 -5.17
CA LYS A 222 -3.60 -17.63 -6.40
C LYS A 222 -2.13 -17.30 -6.07
N ASN A 223 -1.21 -18.12 -6.55
CA ASN A 223 0.22 -17.78 -6.50
C ASN A 223 0.48 -16.63 -7.46
N VAL A 224 0.96 -15.50 -6.93
CA VAL A 224 1.31 -14.29 -7.69
C VAL A 224 2.82 -14.10 -7.72
N TYR A 225 3.48 -14.26 -6.59
CA TYR A 225 4.94 -14.24 -6.48
C TYR A 225 5.42 -15.59 -5.96
N SER A 226 6.70 -15.92 -6.23
CA SER A 226 7.34 -17.05 -5.55
C SER A 226 7.54 -16.75 -4.06
N SER A 227 7.52 -17.76 -3.22
CA SER A 227 7.79 -17.61 -1.79
C SER A 227 9.18 -17.05 -1.50
N ALA A 228 10.17 -17.41 -2.32
CA ALA A 228 11.52 -16.89 -2.24
C ALA A 228 11.56 -15.37 -2.48
N SER A 229 10.86 -14.88 -3.51
CA SER A 229 10.80 -13.44 -3.84
C SER A 229 10.04 -12.66 -2.79
N ALA A 230 8.92 -13.21 -2.28
CA ALA A 230 8.16 -12.62 -1.19
C ALA A 230 9.01 -12.54 0.10
N TYR A 231 9.80 -13.57 0.40
CA TYR A 231 10.75 -13.54 1.52
C TYR A 231 11.85 -12.47 1.33
N MET A 232 12.47 -12.41 0.15
CA MET A 232 13.53 -11.44 -0.14
C MET A 232 13.06 -9.99 -0.02
N ILE A 233 11.87 -9.67 -0.55
CA ILE A 233 11.34 -8.31 -0.45
C ILE A 233 10.92 -7.97 0.98
N THR A 234 10.33 -8.92 1.71
CA THR A 234 9.97 -8.77 3.12
C THR A 234 11.22 -8.43 3.96
N ASP A 235 12.31 -9.14 3.74
CA ASP A 235 13.57 -8.92 4.44
C ASP A 235 14.17 -7.53 4.14
N CYS A 236 14.14 -7.09 2.88
CA CYS A 236 14.52 -5.71 2.52
C CYS A 236 13.60 -4.64 3.15
N MET A 237 12.29 -4.90 3.22
CA MET A 237 11.33 -3.94 3.81
C MET A 237 11.43 -3.86 5.33
N LYS A 238 11.85 -4.93 6.02
CA LYS A 238 12.22 -4.86 7.44
C LYS A 238 13.37 -3.87 7.67
N ASP A 239 14.39 -3.92 6.82
CA ASP A 239 15.49 -2.97 6.88
C ASP A 239 15.05 -1.54 6.56
N ALA A 240 14.10 -1.35 5.64
CA ALA A 240 13.53 -0.04 5.32
C ALA A 240 12.77 0.57 6.52
N VAL A 241 12.11 -0.25 7.33
CA VAL A 241 11.48 0.19 8.59
C VAL A 241 12.51 0.40 9.69
N LYS A 242 13.52 -0.46 9.79
CA LYS A 242 14.54 -0.35 10.84
C LYS A 242 15.51 0.81 10.61
N ASN A 243 16.00 1.00 9.37
CA ASN A 243 17.13 1.86 9.05
C ASN A 243 16.83 2.92 7.98
N GLY A 244 15.65 2.85 7.33
CA GLY A 244 15.32 3.66 6.16
C GLY A 244 14.17 4.63 6.35
N THR A 245 13.40 4.80 5.27
CA THR A 245 12.31 5.77 5.21
C THR A 245 11.11 5.43 6.09
N GLY A 246 10.99 4.17 6.54
CA GLY A 246 9.88 3.67 7.37
C GLY A 246 10.11 3.71 8.88
N LYS A 247 11.15 4.37 9.39
CA LYS A 247 11.53 4.36 10.82
C LYS A 247 10.39 4.72 11.78
N ASN A 248 9.50 5.61 11.38
CA ASN A 248 8.37 6.04 12.20
C ASN A 248 7.25 4.99 12.30
N ALA A 249 7.37 3.86 11.62
CA ALA A 249 6.43 2.73 11.70
C ALA A 249 6.96 1.57 12.55
N GLN A 250 8.04 1.77 13.34
CA GLN A 250 8.56 0.75 14.24
C GLN A 250 7.64 0.56 15.46
N VAL A 251 7.26 -0.69 15.71
CA VAL A 251 6.49 -1.09 16.89
C VAL A 251 7.42 -1.84 17.85
N LYS A 252 7.48 -1.39 19.10
CA LYS A 252 8.33 -2.06 20.11
C LYS A 252 7.93 -3.53 20.29
N GLY A 253 8.91 -4.42 20.19
CA GLY A 253 8.69 -5.86 20.36
C GLY A 253 8.14 -6.57 19.13
N GLN A 254 7.91 -5.87 18.01
CA GLN A 254 7.44 -6.47 16.76
C GLN A 254 8.38 -6.23 15.59
N ILE A 255 8.38 -7.16 14.65
CA ILE A 255 9.07 -7.03 13.37
C ILE A 255 8.05 -6.52 12.36
N ILE A 256 8.34 -5.34 11.80
CA ILE A 256 7.51 -4.71 10.77
C ILE A 256 8.28 -4.69 9.46
N ALA A 257 7.63 -5.13 8.39
CA ALA A 257 8.08 -4.92 7.02
C ALA A 257 7.14 -3.90 6.35
N GLY A 258 7.69 -2.90 5.68
CA GLY A 258 6.83 -1.88 5.09
C GLY A 258 7.55 -0.90 4.17
N LYS A 259 6.76 -0.13 3.44
CA LYS A 259 7.22 0.83 2.47
C LYS A 259 6.43 2.13 2.53
N THR A 260 7.15 3.25 2.57
CA THR A 260 6.60 4.60 2.42
C THR A 260 6.35 4.94 0.96
N GLY A 261 5.33 5.75 0.71
CA GLY A 261 5.06 6.41 -0.56
C GLY A 261 4.84 7.90 -0.35
N THR A 262 5.38 8.70 -1.25
CA THR A 262 5.15 10.15 -1.33
C THR A 262 5.07 10.49 -2.80
N THR A 263 4.04 11.22 -3.20
CA THR A 263 3.92 11.72 -4.57
C THR A 263 4.60 13.08 -4.70
N ASN A 264 4.90 13.46 -5.95
CA ASN A 264 5.38 14.81 -6.25
C ASN A 264 4.39 15.84 -5.70
N ASP A 265 4.91 16.99 -5.29
CA ASP A 265 4.16 18.09 -4.69
C ASP A 265 3.43 17.72 -3.39
N TYR A 266 3.79 16.59 -2.73
CA TYR A 266 3.21 16.18 -1.45
C TYR A 266 1.67 16.07 -1.45
N LYS A 267 1.09 15.57 -2.55
CA LYS A 267 -0.38 15.43 -2.69
C LYS A 267 -0.92 14.18 -2.02
N ASP A 268 -0.15 13.09 -2.07
CA ASP A 268 -0.50 11.79 -1.50
C ASP A 268 0.67 11.22 -0.70
N ALA A 269 0.40 10.82 0.51
CA ALA A 269 1.35 10.14 1.39
C ALA A 269 0.81 8.77 1.79
N TRP A 270 1.69 7.76 1.76
CA TRP A 270 1.34 6.37 2.01
C TRP A 270 2.32 5.69 2.95
N PHE A 271 1.79 4.78 3.75
CA PHE A 271 2.56 3.71 4.34
C PHE A 271 1.78 2.41 4.17
N CYS A 272 2.43 1.41 3.59
CA CYS A 272 1.89 0.07 3.45
C CYS A 272 2.87 -0.90 4.09
N GLY A 273 2.39 -1.74 4.99
CA GLY A 273 3.26 -2.65 5.72
C GLY A 273 2.49 -3.71 6.48
N TYR A 274 3.23 -4.60 7.10
CA TYR A 274 2.68 -5.71 7.88
C TYR A 274 3.60 -6.12 9.03
N SER A 275 2.98 -6.66 10.05
CA SER A 275 3.58 -7.48 11.10
C SER A 275 3.30 -8.95 10.81
N ARG A 276 3.54 -9.83 11.77
CA ARG A 276 3.05 -11.22 11.74
C ARG A 276 1.52 -11.30 11.78
N TYR A 277 0.85 -10.30 12.36
CA TYR A 277 -0.58 -10.40 12.68
C TYR A 277 -1.47 -9.68 11.67
N TYR A 278 -1.08 -8.48 11.28
CA TYR A 278 -1.90 -7.61 10.43
C TYR A 278 -1.10 -7.01 9.29
N THR A 279 -1.78 -6.86 8.16
CA THR A 279 -1.33 -6.04 7.03
C THR A 279 -2.20 -4.80 6.93
N THR A 280 -1.58 -3.63 6.94
CA THR A 280 -2.30 -2.37 6.89
C THR A 280 -1.72 -1.43 5.84
N SER A 281 -2.61 -0.84 5.04
CA SER A 281 -2.28 0.26 4.14
C SER A 281 -2.96 1.52 4.60
N VAL A 282 -2.19 2.60 4.67
CA VAL A 282 -2.63 3.93 5.10
C VAL A 282 -2.35 4.94 4.01
N TRP A 283 -3.35 5.76 3.69
CA TRP A 283 -3.23 6.92 2.83
C TRP A 283 -3.62 8.19 3.59
N VAL A 284 -2.89 9.28 3.33
CA VAL A 284 -3.21 10.63 3.81
C VAL A 284 -3.07 11.60 2.65
N GLY A 285 -4.05 12.48 2.45
CA GLY A 285 -4.06 13.47 1.39
C GLY A 285 -5.35 14.29 1.36
N CYS A 286 -5.48 15.18 0.39
CA CYS A 286 -6.70 15.96 0.15
C CYS A 286 -7.49 15.34 -1.01
N ASP A 287 -8.84 15.36 -0.92
CA ASP A 287 -9.71 14.82 -1.97
C ASP A 287 -9.52 15.51 -3.32
N ASP A 288 -9.23 16.80 -3.31
CA ASP A 288 -8.98 17.62 -4.50
C ASP A 288 -7.50 17.60 -4.96
N SER A 289 -6.69 16.66 -4.44
CA SER A 289 -5.26 16.52 -4.76
C SER A 289 -4.44 17.79 -4.50
N LYS A 290 -4.85 18.59 -3.53
CA LYS A 290 -4.13 19.78 -3.13
C LYS A 290 -2.80 19.41 -2.48
N PRO A 291 -1.69 20.07 -2.83
CA PRO A 291 -0.42 19.90 -2.13
C PRO A 291 -0.52 20.26 -0.65
N MET A 292 0.19 19.49 0.18
CA MET A 292 0.28 19.74 1.62
C MET A 292 1.76 19.74 2.05
N ASP A 293 2.23 20.86 2.55
CA ASP A 293 3.62 21.00 2.97
C ASP A 293 4.02 19.89 3.96
N ASN A 294 5.18 19.28 3.72
CA ASN A 294 5.76 18.23 4.55
C ASN A 294 4.90 16.94 4.70
N LEU A 295 3.91 16.73 3.83
CA LEU A 295 3.13 15.50 3.82
C LEU A 295 3.93 14.39 3.11
N THR A 296 4.54 13.52 3.91
CA THR A 296 5.33 12.38 3.40
C THR A 296 4.85 11.07 3.99
N GLY A 297 5.16 9.95 3.35
CA GLY A 297 4.84 8.62 3.85
C GLY A 297 5.50 8.30 5.19
N SER A 298 6.66 8.89 5.47
CA SER A 298 7.36 8.78 6.75
C SER A 298 6.74 9.64 7.87
N SER A 299 5.83 10.57 7.55
CA SER A 299 5.18 11.44 8.54
C SER A 299 3.92 10.78 9.12
N TYR A 300 2.74 11.25 8.74
CA TYR A 300 1.46 10.81 9.31
C TYR A 300 1.08 9.36 8.99
N PRO A 301 1.24 8.86 7.74
CA PRO A 301 0.85 7.48 7.43
C PRO A 301 1.60 6.44 8.26
N SER A 302 2.92 6.61 8.45
CA SER A 302 3.73 5.71 9.29
C SER A 302 3.30 5.74 10.76
N LYS A 303 2.90 6.91 11.29
CA LYS A 303 2.41 7.04 12.66
C LYS A 303 1.01 6.44 12.86
N ILE A 304 0.14 6.57 11.85
CA ILE A 304 -1.20 5.96 11.86
C ILE A 304 -1.09 4.44 11.89
N PHE A 305 -0.13 3.87 11.19
CA PHE A 305 0.12 2.43 11.14
C PHE A 305 0.48 1.82 12.51
N LEU A 306 1.06 2.58 13.44
CA LEU A 306 1.63 2.07 14.71
C LEU A 306 0.63 1.41 15.68
N ILE A 307 -0.66 1.49 15.47
CA ILE A 307 -1.69 1.11 16.47
C ILE A 307 -2.26 -0.30 16.23
N ILE A 308 -1.85 -0.97 15.18
CA ILE A 308 -2.40 -2.29 14.83
C ILE A 308 -1.38 -3.40 15.06
#